data_ad08b6929f36d0cae93d6bace4a119fe
#
_entry.id   ad08b6929f36d0cae93d6bace4a119fe
#
_cell.length_a   1.000
_cell.length_b   1.000
_cell.length_c   1.000
_cell.angle_alpha   90.00
_cell.angle_beta   90.00
_cell.angle_gamma   90.00
#
_symmetry.space_group_name_H-M   'P 1'
#
loop_
_entity.id
_entity.type
_entity.pdbx_description
1 polymer ?
#
loop_
_entity_poly.entity_id
_entity_poly.type
_entity_poly.pdbx_seq_one_letter_code
_entity_poly.pdbx_strand_id
1 'polypeptide(L)'
;MRAAVDALEEAFSADRLPEAPQRAHISVQEADLLMMPAAGEQGAGVKIVTVNPANPARGLPLIHGMYVLFAPETLKTVGIIDGAAITGLRTAAVSGLATRWLARDDARRLVLYGAGTQARSHLEAMRAVRPIEEVRVVSRSAGPAEELADAVRSARLDAAVAGPHAVAGADIVCTCTTSSTPVFDGSMVRDGTHINAVGAYRPDARELDDHVMSRARIAVETRDAALSEAGDLIVPMRAGVIGRDDVVADLSEVVRGTPVRREPDDITVFKSVGVAFEDLVVARAAFDRLGA
;
A
#
# COMPACT_ATOMS: atom_id res chain seq x y z
N MET A 1 5.25 -11.99 -5.72
CA MET A 1 4.32 -10.86 -5.87
C MET A 1 3.00 -11.28 -6.52
N ARG A 2 2.93 -11.72 -7.80
CA ARG A 2 1.64 -12.03 -8.48
C ARG A 2 0.72 -12.94 -7.65
N ALA A 3 1.24 -14.02 -7.11
CA ALA A 3 0.45 -14.92 -6.26
C ALA A 3 -0.07 -14.31 -4.95
N ALA A 4 0.61 -13.30 -4.40
CA ALA A 4 0.08 -12.56 -3.26
C ALA A 4 -1.08 -11.63 -3.68
N VAL A 5 -0.97 -11.03 -4.87
CA VAL A 5 -2.09 -10.26 -5.46
C VAL A 5 -3.30 -11.15 -5.70
N ASP A 6 -3.10 -12.34 -6.30
CA ASP A 6 -4.19 -13.28 -6.62
C ASP A 6 -4.86 -13.82 -5.34
N ALA A 7 -4.07 -14.15 -4.31
CA ALA A 7 -4.61 -14.57 -3.01
C ALA A 7 -5.42 -13.50 -2.30
N LEU A 8 -4.97 -12.24 -2.38
CA LEU A 8 -5.75 -11.11 -1.85
C LEU A 8 -7.03 -10.87 -2.64
N GLU A 9 -6.99 -10.99 -3.98
CA GLU A 9 -8.19 -10.87 -4.82
C GLU A 9 -9.24 -11.92 -4.45
N GLU A 10 -8.82 -13.17 -4.26
CA GLU A 10 -9.71 -14.25 -3.78
C GLU A 10 -10.29 -13.89 -2.41
N ALA A 11 -9.49 -13.44 -1.45
CA ALA A 11 -9.94 -13.08 -0.12
C ALA A 11 -10.93 -11.90 -0.13
N PHE A 12 -10.65 -10.84 -0.89
CA PHE A 12 -11.55 -9.68 -1.00
C PHE A 12 -12.84 -9.99 -1.79
N SER A 13 -12.83 -11.00 -2.66
CA SER A 13 -14.02 -11.45 -3.40
C SER A 13 -14.95 -12.34 -2.56
N ALA A 14 -14.47 -12.92 -1.47
CA ALA A 14 -15.24 -13.77 -0.58
C ALA A 14 -16.42 -13.01 0.06
N ASP A 15 -17.49 -13.73 0.39
CA ASP A 15 -18.68 -13.14 1.04
C ASP A 15 -18.37 -12.54 2.40
N ARG A 16 -17.39 -13.07 3.09
CA ARG A 16 -16.94 -12.62 4.40
C ARG A 16 -15.41 -12.52 4.43
N LEU A 17 -14.90 -11.33 4.78
CA LEU A 17 -13.48 -11.14 5.07
C LEU A 17 -13.09 -11.82 6.38
N PRO A 18 -11.84 -12.27 6.52
CA PRO A 18 -11.31 -12.70 7.82
C PRO A 18 -11.49 -11.60 8.87
N GLU A 19 -11.77 -11.99 10.10
CA GLU A 19 -11.85 -11.04 11.22
C GLU A 19 -10.50 -10.41 11.47
N ALA A 20 -10.48 -9.09 11.53
CA ALA A 20 -9.27 -8.30 11.78
C ALA A 20 -9.66 -7.12 12.67
N PRO A 21 -9.63 -7.28 14.00
CA PRO A 21 -9.90 -6.18 14.91
C PRO A 21 -8.89 -5.05 14.71
N GLN A 22 -9.29 -3.85 15.12
CA GLN A 22 -8.39 -2.70 15.08
C GLN A 22 -7.07 -3.05 15.79
N ARG A 23 -5.95 -2.63 15.18
CA ARG A 23 -4.61 -2.90 15.73
C ARG A 23 -4.47 -2.35 17.15
N ALA A 24 -3.91 -3.14 18.04
CA ALA A 24 -3.47 -2.63 19.33
C ALA A 24 -2.19 -1.82 19.12
N HIS A 25 -2.15 -0.62 19.69
CA HIS A 25 -1.08 0.33 19.57
C HIS A 25 -0.57 0.68 20.98
N ILE A 26 0.71 0.47 21.20
CA ILE A 26 1.40 0.79 22.44
C ILE A 26 2.58 1.69 22.10
N SER A 27 2.57 2.91 22.60
CA SER A 27 3.71 3.83 22.45
C SER A 27 4.83 3.44 23.39
N VAL A 28 6.05 3.38 22.87
CA VAL A 28 7.27 3.08 23.62
C VAL A 28 8.26 4.20 23.34
N GLN A 29 8.29 5.22 24.20
CA GLN A 29 9.01 6.47 23.98
C GLN A 29 8.53 7.14 22.68
N GLU A 30 9.40 7.32 21.68
CA GLU A 30 9.07 7.89 20.37
C GLU A 30 8.81 6.80 19.30
N ALA A 31 8.74 5.54 19.72
CA ALA A 31 8.49 4.39 18.86
C ALA A 31 7.12 3.76 19.17
N ASP A 32 6.64 2.92 18.27
CA ASP A 32 5.37 2.23 18.39
C ASP A 32 5.56 0.71 18.41
N LEU A 33 4.82 0.01 19.27
CA LEU A 33 4.59 -1.42 19.20
C LEU A 33 3.16 -1.66 18.71
N LEU A 34 3.02 -2.37 17.61
CA LEU A 34 1.74 -2.69 17.01
C LEU A 34 1.50 -4.20 17.06
N MET A 35 0.30 -4.59 17.46
CA MET A 35 -0.17 -5.98 17.41
C MET A 35 -1.40 -6.04 16.49
N MET A 36 -1.33 -6.89 15.48
CA MET A 36 -2.32 -6.97 14.41
C MET A 36 -2.77 -8.42 14.22
N PRO A 37 -3.71 -8.90 15.03
CA PRO A 37 -4.27 -10.24 14.91
C PRO A 37 -5.30 -10.30 13.78
N ALA A 38 -5.41 -11.49 13.16
CA ALA A 38 -6.48 -11.82 12.23
C ALA A 38 -6.84 -13.30 12.31
N ALA A 39 -8.10 -13.65 12.03
CA ALA A 39 -8.59 -15.02 12.01
C ALA A 39 -9.66 -15.21 10.91
N GLY A 40 -9.67 -16.38 10.30
CA GLY A 40 -10.62 -16.75 9.27
C GLY A 40 -10.51 -18.24 8.91
N GLU A 41 -11.10 -18.63 7.79
CA GLU A 41 -11.03 -20.02 7.29
C GLU A 41 -9.58 -20.47 7.04
N GLN A 42 -8.67 -19.53 6.70
CA GLN A 42 -7.26 -19.79 6.50
C GLN A 42 -6.48 -20.07 7.79
N GLY A 43 -7.14 -20.00 8.94
CA GLY A 43 -6.54 -20.12 10.27
C GLY A 43 -6.49 -18.78 10.99
N ALA A 44 -5.48 -18.60 11.82
CA ALA A 44 -5.26 -17.37 12.54
C ALA A 44 -3.80 -16.93 12.42
N GLY A 45 -3.54 -15.66 12.70
CA GLY A 45 -2.18 -15.17 12.78
C GLY A 45 -2.12 -13.83 13.50
N VAL A 46 -0.92 -13.46 13.90
CA VAL A 46 -0.67 -12.17 14.53
C VAL A 46 0.66 -11.59 14.06
N LYS A 47 0.61 -10.36 13.58
CA LYS A 47 1.81 -9.57 13.36
C LYS A 47 2.12 -8.76 14.61
N ILE A 48 3.35 -8.87 15.07
CA ILE A 48 3.91 -8.06 16.16
C ILE A 48 5.07 -7.29 15.56
N VAL A 49 4.94 -5.97 15.45
CA VAL A 49 5.97 -5.12 14.85
C VAL A 49 6.22 -3.88 15.67
N THR A 50 7.46 -3.43 15.66
CA THR A 50 7.86 -2.14 16.18
C THR A 50 8.19 -1.19 15.04
N VAL A 51 7.79 0.08 15.16
CA VAL A 51 8.12 1.16 14.24
C VAL A 51 8.90 2.21 15.00
N ASN A 52 10.19 2.35 14.69
CA ASN A 52 11.04 3.33 15.37
C ASN A 52 11.63 4.32 14.36
N PRO A 53 11.13 5.58 14.32
CA PRO A 53 11.61 6.60 13.39
C PRO A 53 13.09 6.96 13.53
N ALA A 54 13.71 6.69 14.70
CA ALA A 54 15.13 6.96 14.94
C ALA A 54 16.07 5.86 14.40
N ASN A 55 15.55 4.68 14.05
CA ASN A 55 16.36 3.55 13.59
C ASN A 55 17.16 3.83 12.31
N PRO A 56 16.59 4.47 11.26
CA PRO A 56 17.35 4.74 10.03
C PRO A 56 18.61 5.57 10.26
N ALA A 57 18.59 6.51 11.20
CA ALA A 57 19.79 7.30 11.58
C ALA A 57 20.88 6.46 12.26
N ARG A 58 20.52 5.26 12.75
CA ARG A 58 21.42 4.28 13.38
C ARG A 58 21.82 3.14 12.44
N GLY A 59 21.44 3.24 11.14
CA GLY A 59 21.68 2.18 10.16
C GLY A 59 20.78 0.95 10.35
N LEU A 60 19.69 1.06 11.11
CA LEU A 60 18.75 -0.02 11.38
C LEU A 60 17.46 0.16 10.56
N PRO A 61 16.74 -0.92 10.22
CA PRO A 61 15.42 -0.82 9.60
C PRO A 61 14.41 -0.03 10.47
N LEU A 62 13.53 0.72 9.80
CA LEU A 62 12.43 1.45 10.46
C LEU A 62 11.50 0.48 11.22
N ILE A 63 11.25 -0.70 10.63
CA ILE A 63 10.31 -1.71 11.12
C ILE A 63 11.08 -2.97 11.46
N HIS A 64 10.82 -3.51 12.65
CA HIS A 64 11.22 -4.85 13.08
C HIS A 64 10.01 -5.61 13.57
N GLY A 65 10.01 -6.94 13.46
CA GLY A 65 8.93 -7.74 14.03
C GLY A 65 8.82 -9.13 13.44
N MET A 66 7.79 -9.81 13.84
CA MET A 66 7.46 -11.16 13.39
C MET A 66 5.97 -11.30 13.11
N TYR A 67 5.65 -12.26 12.25
CA TYR A 67 4.31 -12.78 12.05
C TYR A 67 4.27 -14.23 12.51
N VAL A 68 3.33 -14.56 13.40
CA VAL A 68 3.08 -15.93 13.85
C VAL A 68 1.83 -16.45 13.15
N LEU A 69 1.97 -17.57 12.43
CA LEU A 69 0.90 -18.24 11.70
C LEU A 69 0.45 -19.50 12.43
N PHE A 70 -0.86 -19.67 12.58
CA PHE A 70 -1.49 -20.82 13.22
C PHE A 70 -2.28 -21.64 12.22
N ALA A 71 -2.30 -22.96 12.42
CA ALA A 71 -3.10 -23.88 11.62
C ALA A 71 -4.62 -23.63 11.82
N PRO A 72 -5.46 -23.78 10.78
CA PRO A 72 -6.89 -23.47 10.90
C PRO A 72 -7.63 -24.39 11.86
N GLU A 73 -7.32 -25.68 11.88
CA GLU A 73 -8.06 -26.67 12.64
C GLU A 73 -7.61 -26.80 14.10
N THR A 74 -6.30 -26.66 14.34
CA THR A 74 -5.69 -26.99 15.64
C THR A 74 -5.16 -25.78 16.40
N LEU A 75 -5.05 -24.64 15.73
CA LEU A 75 -4.37 -23.44 16.21
C LEU A 75 -2.92 -23.67 16.67
N LYS A 76 -2.31 -24.78 16.22
CA LYS A 76 -0.90 -25.02 16.42
C LYS A 76 -0.10 -23.99 15.62
N THR A 77 0.97 -23.44 16.21
CA THR A 77 1.90 -22.60 15.46
C THR A 77 2.56 -23.42 14.35
N VAL A 78 2.40 -22.96 13.10
CA VAL A 78 2.96 -23.63 11.92
C VAL A 78 4.05 -22.81 11.23
N GLY A 79 4.15 -21.52 11.54
CA GLY A 79 5.18 -20.68 10.95
C GLY A 79 5.47 -19.42 11.76
N ILE A 80 6.73 -18.99 11.70
CA ILE A 80 7.18 -17.67 12.13
C ILE A 80 7.84 -17.02 10.93
N ILE A 81 7.35 -15.85 10.53
CA ILE A 81 7.77 -15.13 9.34
C ILE A 81 8.33 -13.78 9.76
N ASP A 82 9.33 -13.27 9.05
CA ASP A 82 9.84 -11.92 9.27
C ASP A 82 8.73 -10.88 9.06
N GLY A 83 8.46 -10.08 10.09
CA GLY A 83 7.35 -9.11 10.10
C GLY A 83 7.56 -7.93 9.15
N ALA A 84 8.82 -7.55 8.88
CA ALA A 84 9.12 -6.50 7.91
C ALA A 84 8.94 -7.02 6.48
N ALA A 85 9.38 -8.25 6.20
CA ALA A 85 9.23 -8.88 4.89
C ALA A 85 7.75 -9.06 4.51
N ILE A 86 6.93 -9.60 5.43
CA ILE A 86 5.50 -9.77 5.14
C ILE A 86 4.79 -8.42 4.98
N THR A 87 5.15 -7.41 5.78
CA THR A 87 4.60 -6.06 5.62
C THR A 87 4.96 -5.46 4.26
N GLY A 88 6.21 -5.63 3.81
CA GLY A 88 6.63 -5.21 2.48
C GLY A 88 5.82 -5.88 1.37
N LEU A 89 5.66 -7.20 1.46
CA LEU A 89 4.98 -8.00 0.44
C LEU A 89 3.47 -7.71 0.38
N ARG A 90 2.74 -7.77 1.52
CA ARG A 90 1.28 -7.62 1.53
C ARG A 90 0.82 -6.20 1.17
N THR A 91 1.54 -5.18 1.65
CA THR A 91 1.19 -3.78 1.34
C THR A 91 1.33 -3.49 -0.15
N ALA A 92 2.39 -3.97 -0.77
CA ALA A 92 2.56 -3.82 -2.20
C ALA A 92 1.58 -4.69 -3.01
N ALA A 93 1.26 -5.89 -2.51
CA ALA A 93 0.30 -6.78 -3.18
C ALA A 93 -1.12 -6.20 -3.18
N VAL A 94 -1.57 -5.57 -2.08
CA VAL A 94 -2.89 -4.92 -2.04
C VAL A 94 -2.94 -3.70 -2.96
N SER A 95 -1.87 -2.91 -3.04
CA SER A 95 -1.75 -1.84 -4.05
C SER A 95 -1.73 -2.39 -5.48
N GLY A 96 -1.09 -3.55 -5.69
CA GLY A 96 -1.13 -4.27 -6.96
C GLY A 96 -2.54 -4.72 -7.34
N LEU A 97 -3.30 -5.23 -6.37
CA LEU A 97 -4.70 -5.59 -6.57
C LEU A 97 -5.54 -4.35 -6.93
N ALA A 98 -5.43 -3.28 -6.16
CA ALA A 98 -6.12 -2.03 -6.48
C ALA A 98 -5.74 -1.51 -7.88
N THR A 99 -4.47 -1.52 -8.23
CA THR A 99 -3.99 -1.10 -9.56
C THR A 99 -4.54 -1.98 -10.68
N ARG A 100 -4.70 -3.30 -10.46
CA ARG A 100 -5.30 -4.24 -11.42
C ARG A 100 -6.71 -3.80 -11.83
N TRP A 101 -7.48 -3.24 -10.91
CA TRP A 101 -8.86 -2.83 -11.13
C TRP A 101 -9.04 -1.34 -11.45
N LEU A 102 -8.15 -0.48 -10.94
CA LEU A 102 -8.34 0.96 -10.96
C LEU A 102 -7.45 1.70 -11.97
N ALA A 103 -6.29 1.17 -12.34
CA ALA A 103 -5.44 1.77 -13.36
C ALA A 103 -5.91 1.38 -14.76
N ARG A 104 -5.59 2.21 -15.76
CA ARG A 104 -5.76 1.86 -17.16
C ARG A 104 -4.89 0.64 -17.52
N ASP A 105 -5.34 -0.18 -18.44
CA ASP A 105 -4.61 -1.38 -18.86
C ASP A 105 -3.30 -1.07 -19.60
N ASP A 106 -3.27 0.07 -20.29
CA ASP A 106 -2.12 0.57 -21.04
C ASP A 106 -1.13 1.40 -20.21
N ALA A 107 -1.31 1.47 -18.88
CA ALA A 107 -0.43 2.22 -17.98
C ALA A 107 1.00 1.67 -18.00
N ARG A 108 2.01 2.51 -18.30
CA ARG A 108 3.41 2.14 -18.50
C ARG A 108 4.39 2.96 -17.67
N ARG A 109 3.98 4.18 -17.25
CA ARG A 109 4.86 5.12 -16.56
C ARG A 109 4.55 5.15 -15.08
N LEU A 110 5.49 4.62 -14.29
CA LEU A 110 5.40 4.54 -12.83
C LEU A 110 6.25 5.63 -12.19
N VAL A 111 5.67 6.37 -11.26
CA VAL A 111 6.41 7.28 -10.38
C VAL A 111 6.33 6.77 -8.94
N LEU A 112 7.49 6.57 -8.32
CA LEU A 112 7.63 6.13 -6.93
C LEU A 112 8.08 7.31 -6.07
N TYR A 113 7.26 7.75 -5.13
CA TYR A 113 7.66 8.66 -4.08
C TYR A 113 8.12 7.85 -2.87
N GLY A 114 9.42 7.93 -2.58
CA GLY A 114 10.14 7.06 -1.65
C GLY A 114 11.10 6.11 -2.37
N ALA A 115 12.14 5.66 -1.67
CA ALA A 115 13.13 4.72 -2.20
C ALA A 115 13.45 3.58 -1.21
N GLY A 116 12.60 3.42 -0.18
CA GLY A 116 12.74 2.38 0.84
C GLY A 116 12.13 1.04 0.42
N THR A 117 11.98 0.14 1.40
CA THR A 117 11.43 -1.21 1.23
C THR A 117 10.07 -1.19 0.52
N GLN A 118 9.17 -0.29 0.92
CA GLN A 118 7.85 -0.20 0.30
C GLN A 118 7.93 0.19 -1.19
N ALA A 119 8.75 1.17 -1.55
CA ALA A 119 8.90 1.57 -2.95
C ALA A 119 9.43 0.41 -3.82
N ARG A 120 10.40 -0.37 -3.30
CA ARG A 120 10.95 -1.55 -3.98
C ARG A 120 9.87 -2.63 -4.18
N SER A 121 9.08 -2.91 -3.13
CA SER A 121 7.99 -3.89 -3.21
C SER A 121 6.86 -3.43 -4.14
N HIS A 122 6.51 -2.13 -4.14
CA HIS A 122 5.51 -1.57 -5.05
C HIS A 122 5.96 -1.62 -6.51
N LEU A 123 7.24 -1.40 -6.80
CA LEU A 123 7.78 -1.63 -8.14
C LEU A 123 7.45 -3.04 -8.65
N GLU A 124 7.72 -4.06 -7.82
CA GLU A 124 7.44 -5.46 -8.18
C GLU A 124 5.93 -5.72 -8.33
N ALA A 125 5.10 -5.07 -7.51
CA ALA A 125 3.66 -5.20 -7.61
C ALA A 125 3.11 -4.56 -8.90
N MET A 126 3.53 -3.35 -9.21
CA MET A 126 3.10 -2.65 -10.44
C MET A 126 3.50 -3.43 -11.69
N ARG A 127 4.72 -3.94 -11.75
CA ARG A 127 5.21 -4.80 -12.85
C ARG A 127 4.47 -6.14 -12.96
N ALA A 128 3.94 -6.65 -11.85
CA ALA A 128 3.16 -7.88 -11.87
C ALA A 128 1.77 -7.71 -12.53
N VAL A 129 1.23 -6.48 -12.54
CA VAL A 129 -0.15 -6.21 -12.96
C VAL A 129 -0.27 -5.25 -14.16
N ARG A 130 0.78 -4.52 -14.51
CA ARG A 130 0.81 -3.57 -15.64
C ARG A 130 2.13 -3.67 -16.43
N PRO A 131 2.12 -3.35 -17.73
CA PRO A 131 3.30 -3.39 -18.60
C PRO A 131 4.19 -2.15 -18.38
N ILE A 132 4.77 -2.02 -17.17
CA ILE A 132 5.63 -0.89 -16.82
C ILE A 132 6.89 -0.88 -17.68
N GLU A 133 7.15 0.24 -18.34
CA GLU A 133 8.30 0.47 -19.20
C GLU A 133 9.23 1.57 -18.66
N GLU A 134 8.65 2.55 -17.96
CA GLU A 134 9.34 3.72 -17.43
C GLU A 134 9.09 3.86 -15.94
N VAL A 135 10.17 4.13 -15.17
CA VAL A 135 10.11 4.35 -13.72
C VAL A 135 10.84 5.64 -13.35
N ARG A 136 10.19 6.49 -12.60
CA ARG A 136 10.84 7.67 -11.99
C ARG A 136 10.80 7.52 -10.47
N VAL A 137 11.97 7.70 -9.84
CA VAL A 137 12.12 7.57 -8.39
C VAL A 137 12.32 8.96 -7.80
N VAL A 138 11.43 9.35 -6.92
CA VAL A 138 11.47 10.64 -6.23
C VAL A 138 11.73 10.39 -4.74
N SER A 139 12.83 10.90 -4.21
CA SER A 139 13.17 10.73 -2.79
C SER A 139 14.01 11.91 -2.29
N ARG A 140 13.87 12.19 -0.99
CA ARG A 140 14.74 13.18 -0.31
C ARG A 140 16.20 12.71 -0.22
N SER A 141 16.42 11.41 -0.19
CA SER A 141 17.75 10.79 -0.10
C SER A 141 18.21 10.33 -1.46
N ALA A 142 19.22 10.98 -2.03
CA ALA A 142 19.73 10.70 -3.37
C ALA A 142 20.30 9.27 -3.50
N GLY A 143 21.10 8.82 -2.52
CA GLY A 143 21.72 7.48 -2.56
C GLY A 143 20.72 6.34 -2.74
N PRO A 144 19.75 6.15 -1.82
CA PRO A 144 18.72 5.13 -1.98
C PRO A 144 17.87 5.27 -3.25
N ALA A 145 17.64 6.50 -3.72
CA ALA A 145 16.92 6.73 -4.98
C ALA A 145 17.71 6.21 -6.18
N GLU A 146 19.01 6.50 -6.24
CA GLU A 146 19.88 6.04 -7.31
C GLU A 146 20.06 4.52 -7.30
N GLU A 147 20.25 3.92 -6.10
CA GLU A 147 20.30 2.46 -5.95
C GLU A 147 19.03 1.78 -6.49
N LEU A 148 17.84 2.35 -6.22
CA LEU A 148 16.59 1.81 -6.74
C LEU A 148 16.51 2.00 -8.26
N ALA A 149 16.88 3.17 -8.78
CA ALA A 149 16.91 3.43 -10.22
C ALA A 149 17.89 2.51 -10.95
N ASP A 150 19.08 2.25 -10.36
CA ASP A 150 20.08 1.29 -10.90
C ASP A 150 19.54 -0.14 -10.94
N ALA A 151 18.86 -0.56 -9.90
CA ALA A 151 18.22 -1.88 -9.86
C ALA A 151 17.16 -2.03 -10.96
N VAL A 152 16.39 -0.97 -11.23
CA VAL A 152 15.40 -0.95 -12.32
C VAL A 152 16.07 -0.98 -13.68
N ARG A 153 17.13 -0.20 -13.92
CA ARG A 153 17.92 -0.20 -15.16
C ARG A 153 18.54 -1.57 -15.43
N SER A 154 19.01 -2.24 -14.38
CA SER A 154 19.55 -3.60 -14.48
C SER A 154 18.50 -4.63 -14.95
N ALA A 155 17.22 -4.36 -14.68
CA ALA A 155 16.09 -5.13 -15.18
C ALA A 155 15.62 -4.69 -16.59
N ARG A 156 16.43 -3.88 -17.30
CA ARG A 156 16.20 -3.36 -18.67
C ARG A 156 14.97 -2.47 -18.83
N LEU A 157 14.61 -1.74 -17.79
CA LEU A 157 13.58 -0.71 -17.84
C LEU A 157 14.22 0.69 -17.87
N ASP A 158 13.54 1.64 -18.48
CA ASP A 158 13.94 3.05 -18.39
C ASP A 158 13.70 3.55 -16.95
N ALA A 159 14.77 4.00 -16.29
CA ALA A 159 14.67 4.49 -14.93
C ALA A 159 15.62 5.66 -14.66
N ALA A 160 15.11 6.64 -13.92
CA ALA A 160 15.87 7.79 -13.45
C ALA A 160 15.38 8.30 -12.09
N VAL A 161 16.28 8.91 -11.34
CA VAL A 161 15.91 9.76 -10.21
C VAL A 161 15.30 11.05 -10.77
N ALA A 162 14.23 11.51 -10.15
CA ALA A 162 13.47 12.66 -10.62
C ALA A 162 13.05 13.57 -9.45
N GLY A 163 12.60 14.78 -9.77
CA GLY A 163 12.00 15.70 -8.81
C GLY A 163 10.50 15.47 -8.62
N PRO A 164 9.86 16.17 -7.66
CA PRO A 164 8.42 16.04 -7.37
C PRO A 164 7.51 16.26 -8.58
N HIS A 165 7.95 17.03 -9.58
CA HIS A 165 7.19 17.28 -10.81
C HIS A 165 7.02 16.05 -11.73
N ALA A 166 7.72 14.96 -11.44
CA ALA A 166 7.58 13.71 -12.21
C ALA A 166 6.13 13.20 -12.26
N VAL A 167 5.30 13.55 -11.27
CA VAL A 167 3.87 13.22 -11.24
C VAL A 167 3.15 13.62 -12.52
N ALA A 168 3.54 14.74 -13.16
CA ALA A 168 2.94 15.21 -14.40
C ALA A 168 3.07 14.24 -15.59
N GLY A 169 4.03 13.33 -15.55
CA GLY A 169 4.24 12.28 -16.56
C GLY A 169 3.64 10.92 -16.21
N ALA A 170 3.12 10.73 -15.00
CA ALA A 170 2.74 9.42 -14.48
C ALA A 170 1.44 8.85 -15.05
N ASP A 171 1.41 7.54 -15.29
CA ASP A 171 0.19 6.77 -15.44
C ASP A 171 -0.21 6.15 -14.09
N ILE A 172 0.82 5.73 -13.32
CA ILE A 172 0.67 5.20 -11.95
C ILE A 172 1.62 5.93 -11.03
N VAL A 173 1.13 6.29 -9.85
CA VAL A 173 1.92 6.87 -8.75
C VAL A 173 1.81 5.96 -7.53
N CYS A 174 2.93 5.70 -6.84
CA CYS A 174 2.91 5.08 -5.52
C CYS A 174 3.60 6.02 -4.53
N THR A 175 2.89 6.48 -3.51
CA THR A 175 3.49 7.24 -2.41
C THR A 175 3.83 6.30 -1.26
N CYS A 176 5.13 6.12 -1.03
CA CYS A 176 5.70 5.18 -0.07
C CYS A 176 6.66 5.90 0.88
N THR A 177 6.25 7.07 1.37
CA THR A 177 7.11 7.95 2.18
C THR A 177 6.72 7.95 3.65
N THR A 178 7.57 8.53 4.47
CA THR A 178 7.29 8.86 5.88
C THR A 178 6.89 10.34 6.04
N SER A 179 6.46 10.99 4.96
CA SER A 179 6.04 12.39 5.01
C SER A 179 4.75 12.56 5.80
N SER A 180 4.65 13.65 6.54
CA SER A 180 3.39 14.08 7.17
C SER A 180 2.66 15.15 6.35
N THR A 181 3.25 15.57 5.23
CA THR A 181 2.71 16.60 4.32
C THR A 181 2.75 16.12 2.87
N PRO A 182 1.93 16.70 1.98
CA PRO A 182 1.87 16.32 0.57
C PRO A 182 3.25 16.26 -0.10
N VAL A 183 3.47 15.24 -0.92
CA VAL A 183 4.77 14.96 -1.54
C VAL A 183 4.90 15.49 -2.97
N PHE A 184 3.81 15.95 -3.55
CA PHE A 184 3.74 16.64 -4.85
C PHE A 184 2.55 17.59 -4.90
N ASP A 185 2.54 18.47 -5.90
CA ASP A 185 1.43 19.35 -6.22
C ASP A 185 0.38 18.58 -7.03
N GLY A 186 -0.81 18.38 -6.45
CA GLY A 186 -1.91 17.64 -7.04
C GLY A 186 -2.47 18.29 -8.32
N SER A 187 -2.23 19.61 -8.54
CA SER A 187 -2.63 20.29 -9.77
C SER A 187 -1.90 19.76 -11.02
N MET A 188 -0.73 19.14 -10.80
CA MET A 188 0.09 18.55 -11.86
C MET A 188 -0.35 17.13 -12.25
N VAL A 189 -1.23 16.50 -11.47
CA VAL A 189 -1.73 15.14 -11.76
C VAL A 189 -2.59 15.19 -13.02
N ARG A 190 -2.20 14.39 -14.02
CA ARG A 190 -2.93 14.27 -15.27
C ARG A 190 -4.20 13.46 -15.10
N ASP A 191 -5.16 13.74 -15.93
CA ASP A 191 -6.34 12.92 -16.11
C ASP A 191 -5.92 11.48 -16.50
N GLY A 192 -6.67 10.50 -16.01
CA GLY A 192 -6.39 9.08 -16.21
C GLY A 192 -5.32 8.47 -15.30
N THR A 193 -4.65 9.25 -14.43
CA THR A 193 -3.65 8.74 -13.48
C THR A 193 -4.30 7.87 -12.39
N HIS A 194 -3.62 6.80 -11.99
CA HIS A 194 -3.93 6.02 -10.80
C HIS A 194 -2.90 6.25 -9.70
N ILE A 195 -3.34 6.45 -8.45
CA ILE A 195 -2.46 6.75 -7.32
C ILE A 195 -2.70 5.74 -6.20
N ASN A 196 -1.64 5.03 -5.77
CA ASN A 196 -1.60 4.24 -4.56
C ASN A 196 -0.97 5.07 -3.43
N ALA A 197 -1.75 5.48 -2.44
CA ALA A 197 -1.30 6.27 -1.30
C ALA A 197 -1.15 5.38 -0.06
N VAL A 198 0.07 5.03 0.31
CA VAL A 198 0.32 3.99 1.34
C VAL A 198 1.24 4.41 2.50
N GLY A 199 1.98 5.51 2.37
CA GLY A 199 2.98 5.88 3.38
C GLY A 199 2.38 6.45 4.65
N ALA A 200 1.31 7.24 4.56
CA ALA A 200 0.63 7.84 5.69
C ALA A 200 -0.45 6.91 6.23
N TYR A 201 -0.32 6.46 7.49
CA TYR A 201 -1.28 5.60 8.20
C TYR A 201 -1.75 6.22 9.53
N ARG A 202 -1.52 7.53 9.72
CA ARG A 202 -1.91 8.28 10.91
C ARG A 202 -2.91 9.38 10.53
N PRO A 203 -3.89 9.69 11.42
CA PRO A 203 -4.95 10.66 11.12
C PRO A 203 -4.47 12.09 10.88
N ASP A 204 -3.25 12.42 11.32
CA ASP A 204 -2.61 13.73 11.25
C ASP A 204 -1.55 13.87 10.16
N ALA A 205 -1.31 12.81 9.38
CA ALA A 205 -0.29 12.77 8.33
C ALA A 205 -0.91 12.45 6.97
N ARG A 206 -0.46 13.12 5.90
CA ARG A 206 -0.92 12.87 4.54
C ARG A 206 0.20 13.01 3.51
N GLU A 207 0.10 12.27 2.42
CA GLU A 207 1.01 12.36 1.27
C GLU A 207 0.37 13.07 0.07
N LEU A 208 -0.97 13.17 0.05
CA LEU A 208 -1.74 13.80 -1.02
C LEU A 208 -2.31 15.14 -0.55
N ASP A 209 -2.41 16.10 -1.45
CA ASP A 209 -3.01 17.40 -1.19
C ASP A 209 -4.52 17.44 -1.48
N ASP A 210 -5.16 18.54 -1.12
CA ASP A 210 -6.58 18.75 -1.32
C ASP A 210 -6.96 18.79 -2.80
N HIS A 211 -6.04 19.23 -3.66
CA HIS A 211 -6.32 19.37 -5.08
C HIS A 211 -6.52 18.02 -5.77
N VAL A 212 -5.63 17.04 -5.50
CA VAL A 212 -5.83 15.70 -6.05
C VAL A 212 -7.01 15.00 -5.41
N MET A 213 -7.21 15.15 -4.09
CA MET A 213 -8.30 14.47 -3.39
C MET A 213 -9.68 14.93 -3.86
N SER A 214 -9.86 16.22 -4.17
CA SER A 214 -11.13 16.77 -4.68
C SER A 214 -11.48 16.36 -6.11
N ARG A 215 -10.48 15.92 -6.90
CA ARG A 215 -10.67 15.48 -8.30
C ARG A 215 -10.76 13.97 -8.46
N ALA A 216 -10.29 13.22 -7.47
CA ALA A 216 -10.12 11.78 -7.59
C ALA A 216 -11.39 11.01 -7.23
N ARG A 217 -11.54 9.85 -7.85
CA ARG A 217 -12.46 8.79 -7.42
C ARG A 217 -11.70 7.90 -6.45
N ILE A 218 -12.14 7.87 -5.20
CA ILE A 218 -11.39 7.31 -4.10
C ILE A 218 -11.89 5.89 -3.78
N ALA A 219 -10.97 4.95 -3.72
CA ALA A 219 -11.17 3.61 -3.17
C ALA A 219 -10.26 3.37 -1.97
N VAL A 220 -10.66 2.50 -1.07
CA VAL A 220 -9.94 2.17 0.18
C VAL A 220 -9.86 0.66 0.38
N GLU A 221 -9.00 0.19 1.27
CA GLU A 221 -8.97 -1.23 1.66
C GLU A 221 -10.28 -1.64 2.32
N THR A 222 -10.61 -0.98 3.42
CA THR A 222 -11.88 -1.07 4.14
C THR A 222 -12.28 0.33 4.61
N ARG A 223 -13.56 0.63 4.60
CA ARG A 223 -14.06 1.97 5.00
C ARG A 223 -13.73 2.27 6.47
N ASP A 224 -13.89 1.29 7.35
CA ASP A 224 -13.69 1.50 8.80
C ASP A 224 -12.24 1.85 9.12
N ALA A 225 -11.27 1.11 8.58
CA ALA A 225 -9.85 1.40 8.79
C ALA A 225 -9.45 2.75 8.17
N ALA A 226 -9.86 3.00 6.93
CA ALA A 226 -9.50 4.22 6.23
C ALA A 226 -10.07 5.47 6.90
N LEU A 227 -11.34 5.46 7.31
CA LEU A 227 -11.99 6.61 7.96
C LEU A 227 -11.49 6.85 9.40
N SER A 228 -10.84 5.87 10.03
CA SER A 228 -10.27 6.02 11.38
C SER A 228 -8.79 6.40 11.38
N GLU A 229 -8.01 6.00 10.37
CA GLU A 229 -6.55 6.11 10.40
C GLU A 229 -5.94 6.90 9.22
N ALA A 230 -6.65 7.04 8.08
CA ALA A 230 -6.07 7.63 6.89
C ALA A 230 -6.12 9.16 6.91
N GLY A 231 -5.02 9.82 7.23
CA GLY A 231 -4.93 11.28 7.21
C GLY A 231 -5.16 11.88 5.81
N ASP A 232 -4.82 11.15 4.74
CA ASP A 232 -5.14 11.55 3.36
C ASP A 232 -6.66 11.70 3.11
N LEU A 233 -7.52 11.07 3.92
CA LEU A 233 -8.97 11.23 3.91
C LEU A 233 -9.45 12.17 5.02
N ILE A 234 -8.97 11.95 6.25
CA ILE A 234 -9.46 12.63 7.45
C ILE A 234 -9.17 14.14 7.40
N VAL A 235 -7.98 14.53 6.93
CA VAL A 235 -7.59 15.94 6.86
C VAL A 235 -8.46 16.70 5.84
N PRO A 236 -8.60 16.28 4.57
CA PRO A 236 -9.46 16.97 3.63
C PRO A 236 -10.96 16.86 3.98
N MET A 237 -11.42 15.79 4.66
CA MET A 237 -12.79 15.72 5.19
C MET A 237 -13.06 16.76 6.26
N ARG A 238 -12.11 16.97 7.20
CA ARG A 238 -12.21 18.01 8.22
C ARG A 238 -12.19 19.42 7.63
N ALA A 239 -11.51 19.60 6.51
CA ALA A 239 -11.47 20.85 5.76
C ALA A 239 -12.70 21.08 4.86
N GLY A 240 -13.60 20.09 4.74
CA GLY A 240 -14.76 20.16 3.85
C GLY A 240 -14.44 20.07 2.36
N VAL A 241 -13.26 19.58 2.00
CA VAL A 241 -12.82 19.37 0.62
C VAL A 241 -13.47 18.14 0.01
N ILE A 242 -13.58 17.06 0.81
CA ILE A 242 -14.27 15.82 0.44
C ILE A 242 -15.22 15.39 1.58
N GLY A 243 -16.20 14.56 1.24
CA GLY A 243 -17.12 13.92 2.19
C GLY A 243 -16.90 12.40 2.24
N ARG A 244 -17.70 11.72 3.08
CA ARG A 244 -17.68 10.25 3.16
C ARG A 244 -18.12 9.59 1.85
N ASP A 245 -19.01 10.21 1.10
CA ASP A 245 -19.56 9.70 -0.15
C ASP A 245 -18.56 9.79 -1.31
N ASP A 246 -17.49 10.58 -1.16
CA ASP A 246 -16.38 10.63 -2.13
C ASP A 246 -15.50 9.36 -2.06
N VAL A 247 -15.60 8.58 -0.96
CA VAL A 247 -15.06 7.22 -0.91
C VAL A 247 -16.04 6.28 -1.63
N VAL A 248 -15.82 6.12 -2.94
CA VAL A 248 -16.73 5.43 -3.87
C VAL A 248 -16.89 3.96 -3.53
N ALA A 249 -15.79 3.27 -3.18
CA ALA A 249 -15.80 1.84 -2.88
C ALA A 249 -14.71 1.44 -1.90
N ASP A 250 -14.91 0.34 -1.19
CA ASP A 250 -13.82 -0.44 -0.62
C ASP A 250 -13.33 -1.53 -1.59
N LEU A 251 -12.23 -2.19 -1.24
CA LEU A 251 -11.59 -3.12 -2.16
C LEU A 251 -12.43 -4.37 -2.42
N SER A 252 -13.28 -4.80 -1.46
CA SER A 252 -14.23 -5.88 -1.68
C SER A 252 -15.31 -5.51 -2.71
N GLU A 253 -15.81 -4.28 -2.63
CA GLU A 253 -16.77 -3.75 -3.62
C GLU A 253 -16.12 -3.63 -5.01
N VAL A 254 -14.86 -3.18 -5.06
CA VAL A 254 -14.08 -3.07 -6.32
C VAL A 254 -13.94 -4.42 -7.00
N VAL A 255 -13.46 -5.45 -6.29
CA VAL A 255 -13.24 -6.79 -6.89
C VAL A 255 -14.54 -7.51 -7.25
N ARG A 256 -15.65 -7.10 -6.65
CA ARG A 256 -17.01 -7.58 -7.01
C ARG A 256 -17.65 -6.79 -8.16
N GLY A 257 -16.90 -5.84 -8.75
CA GLY A 257 -17.30 -5.15 -9.97
C GLY A 257 -17.90 -3.76 -9.77
N THR A 258 -17.80 -3.15 -8.58
CA THR A 258 -18.18 -1.74 -8.40
C THR A 258 -17.24 -0.84 -9.21
N PRO A 259 -17.76 -0.05 -10.18
CA PRO A 259 -16.91 0.74 -11.06
C PRO A 259 -16.41 2.01 -10.35
N VAL A 260 -15.16 2.00 -9.92
CA VAL A 260 -14.50 3.22 -9.42
C VAL A 260 -14.04 4.08 -10.60
N ARG A 261 -13.21 3.58 -11.49
CA ARG A 261 -12.94 4.24 -12.78
C ARG A 261 -14.12 4.03 -13.70
N ARG A 262 -14.77 5.10 -14.15
CA ARG A 262 -15.91 5.09 -15.08
C ARG A 262 -15.50 5.56 -16.46
N GLU A 263 -14.60 6.55 -16.50
CA GLU A 263 -14.09 7.13 -17.73
C GLU A 263 -12.56 6.98 -17.80
N PRO A 264 -11.97 6.90 -19.00
CA PRO A 264 -10.52 6.81 -19.17
C PRO A 264 -9.75 7.94 -18.46
N ASP A 265 -10.36 9.14 -18.40
CA ASP A 265 -9.75 10.35 -17.84
C ASP A 265 -9.95 10.48 -16.32
N ASP A 266 -10.70 9.59 -15.67
CA ASP A 266 -10.86 9.62 -14.22
C ASP A 266 -9.50 9.48 -13.54
N ILE A 267 -9.18 10.36 -12.59
CA ILE A 267 -8.11 10.16 -11.62
C ILE A 267 -8.65 9.21 -10.56
N THR A 268 -7.92 8.14 -10.27
CA THR A 268 -8.29 7.19 -9.21
C THR A 268 -7.26 7.19 -8.10
N VAL A 269 -7.70 7.21 -6.85
CA VAL A 269 -6.86 7.08 -5.66
C VAL A 269 -7.25 5.83 -4.91
N PHE A 270 -6.30 4.97 -4.65
CA PHE A 270 -6.42 3.90 -3.67
C PHE A 270 -5.67 4.28 -2.39
N LYS A 271 -6.38 4.42 -1.29
CA LYS A 271 -5.79 4.71 0.02
C LYS A 271 -5.70 3.44 0.87
N SER A 272 -4.50 3.09 1.26
CA SER A 272 -4.17 1.97 2.13
C SER A 272 -3.64 2.46 3.49
N VAL A 273 -4.04 1.80 4.56
CA VAL A 273 -3.49 1.94 5.93
C VAL A 273 -3.00 0.60 6.47
N GLY A 274 -3.34 -0.49 5.77
CA GLY A 274 -2.97 -1.87 6.06
C GLY A 274 -3.88 -2.52 7.10
N VAL A 275 -4.51 -3.61 6.73
CA VAL A 275 -5.41 -4.39 7.58
C VAL A 275 -4.79 -5.74 7.94
N ALA A 276 -5.03 -6.23 9.15
CA ALA A 276 -4.35 -7.42 9.68
C ALA A 276 -4.64 -8.71 8.88
N PHE A 277 -5.83 -8.84 8.28
CA PHE A 277 -6.17 -10.03 7.52
C PHE A 277 -5.33 -10.19 6.23
N GLU A 278 -4.83 -9.09 5.66
CA GLU A 278 -3.93 -9.15 4.50
C GLU A 278 -2.64 -9.89 4.81
N ASP A 279 -2.12 -9.69 6.04
CA ASP A 279 -0.96 -10.44 6.53
C ASP A 279 -1.29 -11.93 6.63
N LEU A 280 -2.50 -12.31 7.12
CA LEU A 280 -2.94 -13.68 7.22
C LEU A 280 -3.02 -14.37 5.85
N VAL A 281 -3.70 -13.72 4.90
CA VAL A 281 -3.90 -14.24 3.54
C VAL A 281 -2.55 -14.47 2.85
N VAL A 282 -1.66 -13.47 2.89
CA VAL A 282 -0.36 -13.55 2.22
C VAL A 282 0.57 -14.54 2.92
N ALA A 283 0.56 -14.59 4.26
CA ALA A 283 1.34 -15.57 5.01
C ALA A 283 0.90 -17.01 4.71
N ARG A 284 -0.41 -17.26 4.66
CA ARG A 284 -0.96 -18.57 4.30
C ARG A 284 -0.57 -18.96 2.87
N ALA A 285 -0.78 -18.09 1.91
CA ALA A 285 -0.40 -18.35 0.53
C ALA A 285 1.11 -18.61 0.35
N ALA A 286 1.95 -17.96 1.14
CA ALA A 286 3.40 -18.23 1.14
C ALA A 286 3.73 -19.57 1.78
N PHE A 287 3.11 -19.90 2.92
CA PHE A 287 3.31 -21.16 3.64
C PHE A 287 2.91 -22.37 2.77
N ASP A 288 1.74 -22.34 2.17
CA ASP A 288 1.20 -23.43 1.34
C ASP A 288 2.10 -23.71 0.11
N ARG A 289 2.79 -22.69 -0.40
CA ARG A 289 3.77 -22.85 -1.49
C ARG A 289 5.07 -23.52 -1.08
N LEU A 290 5.42 -23.47 0.18
CA LEU A 290 6.60 -24.18 0.70
C LEU A 290 6.35 -25.68 0.81
N GLY A 291 5.11 -26.15 0.64
CA GLY A 291 4.73 -27.57 0.74
C GLY A 291 4.78 -28.08 2.18
N ALA A 292 4.62 -27.19 3.14
CA ALA A 292 4.70 -27.50 4.56
C ALA A 292 3.32 -27.76 5.17
#